data_15b056284bd8dd2d90ba593497005c5a
#
_entry.id   15b056284bd8dd2d90ba593497005c5a
#
_cell.length_a   1.000
_cell.length_b   1.000
_cell.length_c   1.000
_cell.angle_alpha   90.00
_cell.angle_beta   90.00
_cell.angle_gamma   90.00
#
_symmetry.space_group_name_H-M   'P 1'
#
loop_
_entity.id
_entity.type
_entity.pdbx_description
1 polymer ?
#
loop_
_entity_poly.entity_id
_entity_poly.type
_entity_poly.pdbx_seq_one_letter_code
_entity_poly.pdbx_strand_id
1 'polypeptide(L)'
;MNTTNAFPQSGSSLQSESSPQSESPRQPPASSVPSHFPLSREAPQREARLAEALSASNSSTRLKAALAAGSRADPGWLETLVERCAVEPDFFVRDMLSWALTRLPSEAVLPRLCIELGSECRQARSQALHTLSKIGDKSAWGWITRDMLRDSDDELARTAWRCAVALVPESEKKTFGGELAGQLGRGDRDVQLSLSRALIGLGDAVEPALGKAAESSNPAKAAHARATESLRLDPEPGFDAAIEEAKRAIALRASGMWPDAAPAVGAEATGSHGAAENAEGAAETKRLQEGADC
;
A
#
# COMPACT_ATOMS: atom_id res chain seq x y z
N MET A 1 -41.61 12.21 -45.17
CA MET A 1 -41.35 13.47 -45.92
C MET A 1 -39.82 13.56 -45.98
N ASN A 2 -39.18 12.92 -46.95
CA ASN A 2 -38.76 13.37 -48.29
C ASN A 2 -38.13 14.76 -48.28
N THR A 3 -36.85 14.87 -48.62
CA THR A 3 -36.31 15.21 -49.95
C THR A 3 -34.78 15.32 -49.83
N THR A 4 -34.01 14.52 -50.46
CA THR A 4 -33.27 14.48 -51.74
C THR A 4 -32.97 15.81 -52.42
N ASN A 5 -31.66 16.08 -52.71
CA ASN A 5 -31.12 16.60 -54.00
C ASN A 5 -29.61 16.80 -53.84
N ALA A 6 -28.73 16.19 -54.57
CA ALA A 6 -28.44 16.07 -56.00
C ALA A 6 -27.37 17.06 -56.50
N PHE A 7 -26.34 16.44 -57.08
CA PHE A 7 -25.20 17.03 -57.81
C PHE A 7 -25.56 18.00 -58.95
N PRO A 8 -24.57 18.76 -59.50
CA PRO A 8 -24.19 18.47 -60.90
C PRO A 8 -22.67 18.43 -61.19
N GLN A 9 -22.40 17.64 -62.22
CA GLN A 9 -21.17 17.52 -63.00
C GLN A 9 -21.05 18.59 -64.08
N SER A 10 -19.86 18.79 -64.55
CA SER A 10 -19.35 18.98 -65.93
C SER A 10 -18.16 19.95 -65.96
N GLY A 11 -17.11 19.80 -66.71
CA GLY A 11 -16.86 19.17 -67.96
C GLY A 11 -15.41 19.36 -68.41
N SER A 12 -15.05 18.57 -69.35
CA SER A 12 -13.81 18.33 -70.10
C SER A 12 -13.03 19.53 -70.60
N SER A 13 -11.68 19.34 -70.76
CA SER A 13 -11.02 19.58 -72.07
C SER A 13 -9.60 18.97 -72.09
N LEU A 14 -9.34 18.23 -73.13
CA LEU A 14 -8.11 17.58 -73.62
C LEU A 14 -7.10 18.58 -74.14
N GLN A 15 -5.78 18.28 -74.00
CA GLN A 15 -4.76 18.39 -75.08
C GLN A 15 -3.43 17.87 -74.53
N SER A 16 -2.96 16.77 -75.01
CA SER A 16 -1.88 16.39 -75.98
C SER A 16 -0.46 16.62 -75.54
N GLU A 17 0.22 15.44 -75.43
CA GLU A 17 1.56 15.08 -75.97
C GLU A 17 2.80 15.87 -75.57
N SER A 18 3.70 15.17 -74.86
CA SER A 18 5.09 14.98 -75.30
C SER A 18 5.82 14.07 -74.28
N SER A 19 6.21 12.85 -74.68
CA SER A 19 7.26 12.08 -74.03
C SER A 19 8.61 12.68 -74.37
N PRO A 20 9.53 12.72 -73.39
CA PRO A 20 10.78 12.00 -73.64
C PRO A 20 11.43 11.32 -72.44
N GLN A 21 12.07 10.22 -72.73
CA GLN A 21 13.33 9.71 -72.23
C GLN A 21 13.38 9.15 -70.78
N SER A 22 13.58 7.84 -70.80
CA SER A 22 14.08 6.98 -69.74
C SER A 22 15.36 7.52 -69.08
N GLU A 23 15.22 7.96 -67.82
CA GLU A 23 16.33 8.02 -66.87
C GLU A 23 16.19 6.90 -65.85
N SER A 24 17.19 6.01 -65.84
CA SER A 24 17.38 4.95 -64.85
C SER A 24 17.42 5.56 -63.44
N PRO A 25 16.71 4.99 -62.46
CA PRO A 25 16.81 5.46 -61.06
C PRO A 25 18.20 5.17 -60.51
N ARG A 26 18.93 6.22 -60.18
CA ARG A 26 20.17 6.16 -59.39
C ARG A 26 19.82 5.53 -58.06
N GLN A 27 20.38 4.36 -57.74
CA GLN A 27 20.39 3.79 -56.40
C GLN A 27 21.01 4.81 -55.43
N PRO A 28 20.34 5.11 -54.31
CA PRO A 28 20.97 5.85 -53.22
C PRO A 28 22.14 5.03 -52.65
N PRO A 29 23.23 5.68 -52.19
CA PRO A 29 24.35 4.99 -51.59
C PRO A 29 23.85 4.19 -50.38
N ALA A 30 24.29 2.95 -50.28
CA ALA A 30 24.08 2.10 -49.16
C ALA A 30 24.56 2.83 -47.87
N SER A 31 23.63 3.43 -47.15
CA SER A 31 23.88 3.92 -45.81
C SER A 31 24.25 2.69 -44.98
N SER A 32 25.52 2.57 -44.68
CA SER A 32 26.03 1.68 -43.66
C SER A 32 25.36 2.07 -42.33
N VAL A 33 24.27 1.37 -42.03
CA VAL A 33 23.66 1.38 -40.67
C VAL A 33 24.73 0.78 -39.74
N PRO A 34 25.25 1.49 -38.75
CA PRO A 34 26.15 0.89 -37.79
C PRO A 34 25.34 -0.17 -37.00
N SER A 35 25.50 -1.43 -37.45
CA SER A 35 25.03 -2.60 -36.72
C SER A 35 25.92 -2.80 -35.50
N HIS A 36 25.62 -2.13 -34.39
CA HIS A 36 25.94 -2.59 -33.05
C HIS A 36 25.47 -1.55 -32.04
N PHE A 37 24.19 -1.68 -31.61
CA PHE A 37 23.81 -1.22 -30.29
C PHE A 37 24.25 -2.28 -29.28
N PRO A 38 25.24 -2.02 -28.41
CA PRO A 38 25.69 -2.97 -27.40
C PRO A 38 24.76 -3.05 -26.18
N LEU A 39 23.46 -2.69 -26.31
CA LEU A 39 22.51 -2.61 -25.21
C LEU A 39 22.08 -3.98 -24.65
N SER A 40 22.28 -5.08 -25.38
CA SER A 40 21.77 -6.40 -24.97
C SER A 40 22.65 -7.17 -23.98
N ARG A 41 23.91 -6.80 -23.77
CA ARG A 41 24.82 -7.49 -22.84
C ARG A 41 25.00 -6.80 -21.49
N GLU A 42 24.70 -5.53 -21.38
CA GLU A 42 24.91 -4.75 -20.14
C GLU A 42 23.77 -4.90 -19.11
N ALA A 43 22.53 -5.13 -19.56
CA ALA A 43 21.38 -5.26 -18.67
C ALA A 43 21.49 -6.49 -17.74
N PRO A 44 21.78 -7.73 -18.24
CA PRO A 44 21.97 -8.89 -17.38
C PRO A 44 23.15 -8.75 -16.42
N GLN A 45 24.24 -8.06 -16.86
CA GLN A 45 25.40 -7.82 -15.98
C GLN A 45 25.09 -6.83 -14.86
N ARG A 46 24.24 -5.84 -15.11
CA ARG A 46 23.80 -4.87 -14.09
C ARG A 46 22.88 -5.53 -13.07
N GLU A 47 21.96 -6.38 -13.52
CA GLU A 47 21.08 -7.16 -12.65
C GLU A 47 21.90 -8.13 -11.78
N ALA A 48 22.83 -8.88 -12.33
CA ALA A 48 23.71 -9.78 -11.60
C ALA A 48 24.52 -9.05 -10.50
N ARG A 49 25.06 -7.85 -10.82
CA ARG A 49 25.76 -7.02 -9.83
C ARG A 49 24.85 -6.54 -8.72
N LEU A 50 23.60 -6.18 -9.03
CA LEU A 50 22.61 -5.81 -8.01
C LEU A 50 22.29 -7.00 -7.11
N ALA A 51 22.01 -8.17 -7.69
CA ALA A 51 21.73 -9.40 -6.93
C ALA A 51 22.90 -9.78 -6.01
N GLU A 52 24.14 -9.69 -6.50
CA GLU A 52 25.34 -9.91 -5.68
C GLU A 52 25.43 -8.92 -4.51
N ALA A 53 25.25 -7.62 -4.77
CA ALA A 53 25.29 -6.58 -3.74
C ALA A 53 24.16 -6.73 -2.71
N LEU A 54 22.96 -7.14 -3.13
CA LEU A 54 21.83 -7.43 -2.25
C LEU A 54 22.01 -8.75 -1.47
N SER A 55 22.91 -9.62 -1.86
CA SER A 55 23.24 -10.86 -1.17
C SER A 55 24.44 -10.73 -0.23
N ALA A 56 25.06 -9.54 -0.15
CA ALA A 56 26.20 -9.31 0.74
C ALA A 56 25.84 -9.58 2.21
N SER A 57 26.79 -10.13 2.98
CA SER A 57 26.61 -10.42 4.42
C SER A 57 26.35 -9.15 5.24
N ASN A 58 26.96 -8.02 4.86
CA ASN A 58 26.86 -6.74 5.55
C ASN A 58 25.56 -6.00 5.13
N SER A 59 24.68 -5.72 6.10
CA SER A 59 23.41 -5.03 5.86
C SER A 59 23.58 -3.62 5.29
N SER A 60 24.65 -2.90 5.67
CA SER A 60 24.92 -1.56 5.11
C SER A 60 25.24 -1.62 3.60
N THR A 61 25.87 -2.71 3.14
CA THR A 61 26.09 -2.92 1.70
C THR A 61 24.78 -3.18 0.99
N ARG A 62 23.93 -4.03 1.56
CA ARG A 62 22.60 -4.34 1.01
C ARG A 62 21.70 -3.08 0.99
N LEU A 63 21.75 -2.27 2.07
CA LEU A 63 21.01 -1.01 2.15
C LEU A 63 21.42 -0.04 1.03
N LYS A 64 22.74 0.13 0.82
CA LYS A 64 23.26 0.96 -0.28
C LYS A 64 22.83 0.45 -1.65
N ALA A 65 22.81 -0.88 -1.83
CA ALA A 65 22.36 -1.51 -3.08
C ALA A 65 20.85 -1.25 -3.33
N ALA A 66 20.00 -1.42 -2.31
CA ALA A 66 18.57 -1.12 -2.39
C ALA A 66 18.31 0.36 -2.71
N LEU A 67 19.02 1.27 -2.04
CA LEU A 67 18.94 2.72 -2.28
C LEU A 67 19.38 3.07 -3.71
N ALA A 68 20.48 2.48 -4.20
CA ALA A 68 20.94 2.69 -5.57
C ALA A 68 19.95 2.14 -6.61
N ALA A 69 19.29 1.01 -6.32
CA ALA A 69 18.26 0.44 -7.16
C ALA A 69 17.04 1.38 -7.30
N GLY A 70 16.52 1.88 -6.19
CA GLY A 70 15.40 2.81 -6.21
C GLY A 70 15.71 4.15 -6.86
N SER A 71 16.97 4.64 -6.70
CA SER A 71 17.42 5.88 -7.35
C SER A 71 17.52 5.74 -8.86
N ARG A 72 17.84 4.56 -9.35
CA ARG A 72 17.98 4.26 -10.78
C ARG A 72 16.67 3.87 -11.44
N ALA A 73 15.80 3.24 -10.68
CA ALA A 73 14.45 2.83 -11.08
C ALA A 73 14.43 2.02 -12.40
N ASP A 74 15.34 1.04 -12.54
CA ASP A 74 15.41 0.17 -13.72
C ASP A 74 14.34 -0.93 -13.61
N PRO A 75 13.33 -0.98 -14.51
CA PRO A 75 12.27 -1.99 -14.46
C PRO A 75 12.78 -3.44 -14.53
N GLY A 76 13.95 -3.68 -15.13
CA GLY A 76 14.57 -5.00 -15.21
C GLY A 76 15.00 -5.58 -13.86
N TRP A 77 14.94 -4.78 -12.79
CA TRP A 77 15.30 -5.24 -11.44
C TRP A 77 14.11 -5.67 -10.58
N LEU A 78 12.90 -5.65 -11.13
CA LEU A 78 11.67 -5.97 -10.41
C LEU A 78 11.76 -7.32 -9.68
N GLU A 79 12.14 -8.39 -10.40
CA GLU A 79 12.20 -9.74 -9.81
C GLU A 79 13.26 -9.80 -8.71
N THR A 80 14.47 -9.29 -8.96
CA THR A 80 15.55 -9.26 -7.96
C THR A 80 15.15 -8.53 -6.68
N LEU A 81 14.40 -7.42 -6.80
CA LEU A 81 13.94 -6.65 -5.64
C LEU A 81 12.82 -7.39 -4.87
N VAL A 82 11.86 -8.00 -5.57
CA VAL A 82 10.77 -8.76 -4.94
C VAL A 82 11.31 -10.01 -4.25
N GLU A 83 12.15 -10.79 -4.92
CA GLU A 83 12.79 -11.97 -4.32
C GLU A 83 13.59 -11.60 -3.08
N ARG A 84 14.33 -10.48 -3.13
CA ARG A 84 15.09 -10.03 -1.96
C ARG A 84 14.18 -9.60 -0.80
N CYS A 85 13.05 -8.95 -1.06
CA CYS A 85 12.07 -8.61 -0.02
C CYS A 85 11.61 -9.85 0.77
N ALA A 86 11.47 -10.99 0.12
CA ALA A 86 11.00 -12.23 0.75
C ALA A 86 11.97 -12.81 1.79
N VAL A 87 13.28 -12.52 1.66
CA VAL A 87 14.33 -13.16 2.48
C VAL A 87 15.24 -12.19 3.23
N GLU A 88 15.01 -10.88 3.09
CA GLU A 88 15.86 -9.87 3.76
C GLU A 88 15.57 -9.81 5.27
N PRO A 89 16.55 -10.11 6.14
CA PRO A 89 16.33 -10.08 7.60
C PRO A 89 16.33 -8.67 8.18
N ASP A 90 17.05 -7.71 7.57
CA ASP A 90 17.19 -6.36 8.11
C ASP A 90 16.00 -5.48 7.76
N PHE A 91 15.39 -4.89 8.76
CA PHE A 91 14.20 -4.03 8.59
C PHE A 91 14.46 -2.82 7.68
N PHE A 92 15.59 -2.13 7.88
CA PHE A 92 15.89 -0.92 7.10
C PHE A 92 16.16 -1.26 5.63
N VAL A 93 16.79 -2.41 5.37
CA VAL A 93 17.00 -2.89 4.00
C VAL A 93 15.65 -3.24 3.37
N ARG A 94 14.74 -3.93 4.08
CA ARG A 94 13.39 -4.21 3.58
C ARG A 94 12.61 -2.94 3.24
N ASP A 95 12.70 -1.93 4.10
CA ASP A 95 12.03 -0.64 3.87
C ASP A 95 12.55 0.04 2.60
N MET A 96 13.87 0.02 2.38
CA MET A 96 14.48 0.57 1.16
C MET A 96 14.19 -0.28 -0.09
N LEU A 97 14.06 -1.59 0.03
CA LEU A 97 13.59 -2.45 -1.07
C LEU A 97 12.14 -2.10 -1.46
N SER A 98 11.26 -1.95 -0.47
CA SER A 98 9.88 -1.50 -0.70
C SER A 98 9.86 -0.12 -1.35
N TRP A 99 10.68 0.83 -0.88
CA TRP A 99 10.82 2.14 -1.51
C TRP A 99 11.33 2.01 -2.95
N ALA A 100 12.32 1.16 -3.22
CA ALA A 100 12.84 0.94 -4.57
C ALA A 100 11.74 0.41 -5.51
N LEU A 101 10.88 -0.50 -5.05
CA LEU A 101 9.73 -1.01 -5.79
C LEU A 101 8.72 0.11 -6.12
N THR A 102 8.49 1.06 -5.21
CA THR A 102 7.59 2.20 -5.49
C THR A 102 8.14 3.16 -6.55
N ARG A 103 9.42 3.04 -6.91
CA ARG A 103 10.05 3.86 -7.96
C ARG A 103 9.93 3.26 -9.35
N LEU A 104 9.58 1.99 -9.44
CA LEU A 104 9.36 1.28 -10.70
C LEU A 104 7.96 1.58 -11.27
N PRO A 105 7.73 1.36 -12.57
CA PRO A 105 6.41 1.50 -13.18
C PRO A 105 5.36 0.63 -12.48
N SER A 106 4.27 1.26 -12.00
CA SER A 106 3.22 0.57 -11.24
C SER A 106 2.55 -0.56 -12.00
N GLU A 107 2.41 -0.41 -13.33
CA GLU A 107 1.85 -1.43 -14.22
C GLU A 107 2.66 -2.74 -14.23
N ALA A 108 3.94 -2.70 -13.91
CA ALA A 108 4.77 -3.89 -13.75
C ALA A 108 4.77 -4.40 -12.30
N VAL A 109 4.83 -3.49 -11.33
CA VAL A 109 4.97 -3.83 -9.91
C VAL A 109 3.68 -4.42 -9.34
N LEU A 110 2.53 -3.83 -9.63
CA LEU A 110 1.25 -4.24 -9.02
C LEU A 110 0.90 -5.71 -9.30
N PRO A 111 0.93 -6.22 -10.56
CA PRO A 111 0.65 -7.63 -10.82
C PRO A 111 1.63 -8.57 -10.12
N ARG A 112 2.90 -8.17 -10.02
CA ARG A 112 3.93 -8.97 -9.36
C ARG A 112 3.69 -9.07 -7.85
N LEU A 113 3.34 -7.93 -7.20
CA LEU A 113 2.96 -7.93 -5.78
C LEU A 113 1.67 -8.72 -5.52
N CYS A 114 0.71 -8.70 -6.46
CA CYS A 114 -0.49 -9.53 -6.36
C CYS A 114 -0.17 -11.03 -6.27
N ILE A 115 0.84 -11.49 -7.02
CA ILE A 115 1.32 -12.89 -6.93
C ILE A 115 1.91 -13.15 -5.54
N GLU A 116 2.71 -12.22 -4.99
CA GLU A 116 3.32 -12.37 -3.67
C GLU A 116 2.32 -12.41 -2.51
N LEU A 117 1.13 -11.82 -2.67
CA LEU A 117 0.05 -11.97 -1.67
C LEU A 117 -0.39 -13.41 -1.48
N GLY A 118 -0.21 -14.27 -2.48
CA GLY A 118 -0.49 -15.71 -2.43
C GLY A 118 0.72 -16.57 -2.06
N SER A 119 1.89 -15.99 -1.76
CA SER A 119 3.10 -16.72 -1.43
C SER A 119 2.93 -17.53 -0.13
N GLU A 120 3.55 -18.70 -0.05
CA GLU A 120 3.63 -19.48 1.20
C GLU A 120 4.57 -18.81 2.21
N CYS A 121 5.56 -18.05 1.72
CA CYS A 121 6.47 -17.27 2.57
C CYS A 121 5.74 -16.10 3.22
N ARG A 122 5.64 -16.12 4.55
CA ARG A 122 4.98 -15.08 5.35
C ARG A 122 5.59 -13.70 5.13
N GLN A 123 6.93 -13.62 5.09
CA GLN A 123 7.62 -12.35 4.88
C GLN A 123 7.31 -11.78 3.48
N ALA A 124 7.25 -12.61 2.45
CA ALA A 124 6.87 -12.18 1.10
C ALA A 124 5.47 -11.54 1.09
N ARG A 125 4.47 -12.20 1.71
CA ARG A 125 3.11 -11.65 1.85
C ARG A 125 3.10 -10.32 2.60
N SER A 126 3.82 -10.24 3.73
CA SER A 126 3.88 -9.03 4.53
C SER A 126 4.55 -7.87 3.77
N GLN A 127 5.65 -8.14 3.05
CA GLN A 127 6.33 -7.11 2.24
C GLN A 127 5.50 -6.68 1.03
N ALA A 128 4.74 -7.59 0.42
CA ALA A 128 3.81 -7.22 -0.66
C ALA A 128 2.72 -6.27 -0.15
N LEU A 129 2.07 -6.59 0.99
CA LEU A 129 1.09 -5.70 1.63
C LEU A 129 1.69 -4.34 1.99
N HIS A 130 2.88 -4.33 2.58
CA HIS A 130 3.58 -3.11 2.94
C HIS A 130 3.89 -2.25 1.70
N THR A 131 4.40 -2.85 0.62
CA THR A 131 4.71 -2.13 -0.61
C THR A 131 3.44 -1.60 -1.28
N LEU A 132 2.36 -2.40 -1.34
CA LEU A 132 1.05 -1.96 -1.85
C LEU A 132 0.50 -0.76 -1.07
N SER A 133 0.65 -0.76 0.26
CA SER A 133 0.22 0.38 1.09
C SER A 133 1.00 1.66 0.79
N LYS A 134 2.29 1.55 0.44
CA LYS A 134 3.13 2.70 0.04
C LYS A 134 2.82 3.19 -1.38
N ILE A 135 2.49 2.29 -2.31
CA ILE A 135 2.07 2.67 -3.68
C ILE A 135 0.71 3.38 -3.62
N GLY A 136 -0.21 2.91 -2.80
CA GLY A 136 -1.52 3.54 -2.58
C GLY A 136 -2.48 3.46 -3.76
N ASP A 137 -2.23 2.59 -4.74
CA ASP A 137 -3.09 2.43 -5.90
C ASP A 137 -4.38 1.68 -5.53
N LYS A 138 -5.51 2.37 -5.62
CA LYS A 138 -6.82 1.85 -5.24
C LYS A 138 -7.27 0.63 -6.08
N SER A 139 -6.69 0.38 -7.24
CA SER A 139 -6.99 -0.80 -8.05
C SER A 139 -6.62 -2.11 -7.35
N ALA A 140 -5.66 -2.06 -6.42
CA ALA A 140 -5.25 -3.20 -5.62
C ALA A 140 -6.23 -3.53 -4.46
N TRP A 141 -7.25 -2.71 -4.20
CA TRP A 141 -8.22 -2.94 -3.12
C TRP A 141 -8.86 -4.33 -3.18
N GLY A 142 -9.28 -4.78 -4.36
CA GLY A 142 -9.92 -6.08 -4.55
C GLY A 142 -9.02 -7.31 -4.26
N TRP A 143 -7.72 -7.10 -4.06
CA TRP A 143 -6.78 -8.18 -3.73
C TRP A 143 -6.66 -8.43 -2.22
N ILE A 144 -7.09 -7.48 -1.41
CA ILE A 144 -7.04 -7.61 0.05
C ILE A 144 -8.22 -8.44 0.51
N THR A 145 -7.96 -9.68 0.90
CA THR A 145 -8.99 -10.64 1.30
C THR A 145 -9.33 -10.54 2.78
N ARG A 146 -10.53 -11.03 3.14
CA ARG A 146 -10.93 -11.14 4.54
C ARG A 146 -10.03 -12.05 5.36
N ASP A 147 -9.48 -13.09 4.73
CA ASP A 147 -8.59 -14.03 5.41
C ASP A 147 -7.29 -13.34 5.82
N MET A 148 -6.72 -12.46 4.97
CA MET A 148 -5.57 -11.64 5.33
C MET A 148 -5.84 -10.72 6.53
N LEU A 149 -7.06 -10.13 6.60
CA LEU A 149 -7.45 -9.26 7.72
C LEU A 149 -7.64 -10.01 9.03
N ARG A 150 -7.89 -11.32 8.96
CA ARG A 150 -8.15 -12.22 10.07
C ARG A 150 -7.08 -13.27 10.27
N ASP A 151 -5.96 -13.12 9.57
CA ASP A 151 -4.84 -14.07 9.67
C ASP A 151 -4.51 -14.34 11.14
N SER A 152 -4.20 -15.60 11.48
CA SER A 152 -3.83 -15.97 12.83
C SER A 152 -2.51 -15.36 13.28
N ASP A 153 -1.66 -14.97 12.33
CA ASP A 153 -0.45 -14.19 12.56
C ASP A 153 -0.81 -12.71 12.73
N ASP A 154 -0.59 -12.20 13.93
CA ASP A 154 -0.92 -10.81 14.25
C ASP A 154 -0.11 -9.80 13.43
N GLU A 155 1.14 -10.09 13.07
CA GLU A 155 1.97 -9.18 12.26
C GLU A 155 1.43 -9.08 10.82
N LEU A 156 1.03 -10.22 10.23
CA LEU A 156 0.43 -10.21 8.91
C LEU A 156 -0.91 -9.49 8.92
N ALA A 157 -1.77 -9.77 9.92
CA ALA A 157 -3.05 -9.10 10.07
C ALA A 157 -2.89 -7.57 10.21
N ARG A 158 -1.96 -7.10 11.06
CA ARG A 158 -1.63 -5.67 11.25
C ARG A 158 -1.19 -5.01 9.93
N THR A 159 -0.35 -5.71 9.17
CA THR A 159 0.11 -5.20 7.87
C THR A 159 -1.04 -5.15 6.85
N ALA A 160 -1.92 -6.17 6.85
CA ALA A 160 -3.11 -6.19 6.02
C ALA A 160 -4.10 -5.06 6.39
N TRP A 161 -4.30 -4.75 7.68
CA TRP A 161 -5.15 -3.63 8.11
C TRP A 161 -4.62 -2.29 7.59
N ARG A 162 -3.31 -2.02 7.75
CA ARG A 162 -2.67 -0.79 7.23
C ARG A 162 -2.81 -0.68 5.73
N CYS A 163 -2.55 -1.77 5.01
CA CYS A 163 -2.69 -1.81 3.56
C CYS A 163 -4.13 -1.55 3.13
N ALA A 164 -5.09 -2.23 3.75
CA ALA A 164 -6.51 -2.08 3.46
C ALA A 164 -7.00 -0.64 3.66
N VAL A 165 -6.62 0.01 4.78
CA VAL A 165 -6.97 1.43 5.04
C VAL A 165 -6.38 2.36 3.99
N ALA A 166 -5.15 2.10 3.54
CA ALA A 166 -4.53 2.89 2.47
C ALA A 166 -5.23 2.73 1.12
N LEU A 167 -5.84 1.56 0.85
CA LEU A 167 -6.41 1.22 -0.45
C LEU A 167 -7.93 1.35 -0.54
N VAL A 168 -8.66 1.28 0.58
CA VAL A 168 -10.12 1.24 0.57
C VAL A 168 -10.73 2.47 -0.14
N PRO A 169 -11.67 2.27 -1.11
CA PRO A 169 -12.43 3.36 -1.71
C PRO A 169 -13.33 4.05 -0.68
N GLU A 170 -13.60 5.34 -0.87
CA GLU A 170 -14.44 6.13 0.04
C GLU A 170 -15.84 5.49 0.26
N SER A 171 -16.43 5.00 -0.82
CA SER A 171 -17.75 4.34 -0.79
C SER A 171 -17.79 3.07 0.05
N GLU A 172 -16.66 2.42 0.28
CA GLU A 172 -16.57 1.14 1.01
C GLU A 172 -16.08 1.29 2.44
N LYS A 173 -15.53 2.44 2.85
CA LYS A 173 -14.98 2.67 4.19
C LYS A 173 -15.92 2.28 5.31
N LYS A 174 -17.21 2.60 5.22
CA LYS A 174 -18.20 2.27 6.24
C LYS A 174 -18.37 0.76 6.41
N THR A 175 -18.51 0.04 5.31
CA THR A 175 -18.67 -1.42 5.33
C THR A 175 -17.40 -2.07 5.84
N PHE A 176 -16.23 -1.63 5.34
CA PHE A 176 -14.93 -2.10 5.76
C PHE A 176 -14.65 -1.81 7.25
N GLY A 177 -15.00 -0.62 7.74
CA GLY A 177 -14.91 -0.26 9.16
C GLY A 177 -15.69 -1.21 10.06
N GLY A 178 -16.89 -1.63 9.65
CA GLY A 178 -17.69 -2.64 10.34
C GLY A 178 -17.00 -4.02 10.37
N GLU A 179 -16.36 -4.40 9.29
CA GLU A 179 -15.61 -5.65 9.20
C GLU A 179 -14.36 -5.62 10.09
N LEU A 180 -13.59 -4.54 10.01
CA LEU A 180 -12.37 -4.35 10.80
C LEU A 180 -12.66 -4.26 12.30
N ALA A 181 -13.78 -3.63 12.71
CA ALA A 181 -14.25 -3.59 14.09
C ALA A 181 -14.60 -4.99 14.66
N GLY A 182 -14.74 -6.00 13.79
CA GLY A 182 -14.84 -7.40 14.19
C GLY A 182 -13.59 -7.92 14.92
N GLN A 183 -12.43 -7.31 14.71
CA GLN A 183 -11.14 -7.68 15.30
C GLN A 183 -10.88 -6.95 16.67
N LEU A 184 -11.76 -6.05 17.11
CA LEU A 184 -11.61 -5.36 18.39
C LEU A 184 -11.53 -6.35 19.56
N GLY A 185 -10.58 -6.11 20.45
CA GLY A 185 -10.27 -6.98 21.58
C GLY A 185 -9.26 -8.09 21.26
N ARG A 186 -8.79 -8.20 20.03
CA ARG A 186 -7.79 -9.18 19.58
C ARG A 186 -6.37 -8.77 20.03
N GLY A 187 -5.58 -9.79 20.36
CA GLY A 187 -4.13 -9.67 20.54
C GLY A 187 -3.72 -8.89 21.79
N ASP A 188 -2.44 -8.57 21.83
CA ASP A 188 -1.82 -7.76 22.87
C ASP A 188 -2.03 -6.25 22.65
N ARG A 189 -1.39 -5.44 23.51
CA ARG A 189 -1.46 -3.97 23.45
C ARG A 189 -1.05 -3.42 22.08
N ASP A 190 0.02 -3.94 21.48
CA ASP A 190 0.56 -3.41 20.24
C ASP A 190 -0.34 -3.76 19.05
N VAL A 191 -0.94 -4.95 19.08
CA VAL A 191 -1.97 -5.36 18.10
C VAL A 191 -3.20 -4.47 18.21
N GLN A 192 -3.69 -4.23 19.44
CA GLN A 192 -4.84 -3.38 19.70
C GLN A 192 -4.59 -1.93 19.26
N LEU A 193 -3.43 -1.37 19.59
CA LEU A 193 -3.04 -0.02 19.15
C LEU A 193 -2.97 0.08 17.61
N SER A 194 -2.40 -0.93 16.95
CA SER A 194 -2.34 -0.98 15.49
C SER A 194 -3.73 -1.02 14.86
N LEU A 195 -4.66 -1.79 15.46
CA LEU A 195 -6.05 -1.85 15.02
C LEU A 195 -6.78 -0.52 15.24
N SER A 196 -6.59 0.12 16.40
CA SER A 196 -7.16 1.45 16.68
C SER A 196 -6.70 2.47 15.66
N ARG A 197 -5.41 2.52 15.32
CA ARG A 197 -4.87 3.40 14.28
C ARG A 197 -5.48 3.13 12.91
N ALA A 198 -5.65 1.86 12.55
CA ALA A 198 -6.30 1.48 11.30
C ALA A 198 -7.77 1.94 11.26
N LEU A 199 -8.53 1.74 12.34
CA LEU A 199 -9.92 2.19 12.44
C LEU A 199 -10.02 3.72 12.39
N ILE A 200 -9.19 4.45 13.14
CA ILE A 200 -9.11 5.93 13.10
C ILE A 200 -8.78 6.44 11.70
N GLY A 201 -7.89 5.74 10.97
CA GLY A 201 -7.54 6.08 9.59
C GLY A 201 -8.71 6.03 8.59
N LEU A 202 -9.83 5.41 8.95
CA LEU A 202 -11.07 5.43 8.15
C LEU A 202 -11.91 6.71 8.35
N GLY A 203 -11.53 7.56 9.32
CA GLY A 203 -12.26 8.80 9.64
C GLY A 203 -13.62 8.50 10.26
N ASP A 204 -14.59 9.39 10.01
CA ASP A 204 -15.95 9.30 10.60
C ASP A 204 -16.75 8.09 10.10
N ALA A 205 -16.33 7.46 9.03
CA ALA A 205 -17.00 6.26 8.49
C ALA A 205 -17.02 5.09 9.49
N VAL A 206 -16.11 5.06 10.49
CA VAL A 206 -16.00 4.00 11.48
C VAL A 206 -16.90 4.21 12.72
N GLU A 207 -17.38 5.42 12.96
CA GLU A 207 -18.17 5.77 14.16
C GLU A 207 -19.32 4.80 14.45
N PRO A 208 -20.21 4.43 13.48
CA PRO A 208 -21.29 3.51 13.75
C PRO A 208 -20.81 2.10 14.17
N ALA A 209 -19.64 1.67 13.65
CA ALA A 209 -19.06 0.38 13.97
C ALA A 209 -18.45 0.37 15.38
N LEU A 210 -17.80 1.46 15.78
CA LEU A 210 -17.26 1.63 17.14
C LEU A 210 -18.37 1.73 18.16
N GLY A 211 -19.44 2.50 17.90
CA GLY A 211 -20.62 2.60 18.76
C GLY A 211 -21.24 1.23 19.02
N LYS A 212 -21.50 0.46 17.97
CA LYS A 212 -22.01 -0.91 18.09
C LYS A 212 -21.06 -1.84 18.87
N ALA A 213 -19.75 -1.73 18.65
CA ALA A 213 -18.77 -2.56 19.35
C ALA A 213 -18.64 -2.19 20.82
N ALA A 214 -18.84 -0.92 21.20
CA ALA A 214 -18.85 -0.44 22.58
C ALA A 214 -20.00 -1.00 23.44
N GLU A 215 -21.07 -1.49 22.79
CA GLU A 215 -22.21 -2.16 23.41
C GLU A 215 -22.06 -3.69 23.48
N SER A 216 -20.93 -4.21 23.02
CA SER A 216 -20.67 -5.66 22.99
C SER A 216 -20.71 -6.26 24.41
N SER A 217 -21.28 -7.45 24.52
CA SER A 217 -21.23 -8.27 25.77
C SER A 217 -19.80 -8.75 26.08
N ASN A 218 -18.87 -8.73 25.11
CA ASN A 218 -17.47 -9.01 25.37
C ASN A 218 -16.78 -7.75 25.93
N PRO A 219 -16.35 -7.78 27.24
CA PRO A 219 -15.76 -6.59 27.87
C PRO A 219 -14.50 -6.10 27.23
N ALA A 220 -13.63 -7.00 26.72
CA ALA A 220 -12.39 -6.62 26.03
C ALA A 220 -12.67 -5.88 24.73
N LYS A 221 -13.63 -6.38 23.95
CA LYS A 221 -14.09 -5.72 22.73
C LYS A 221 -14.70 -4.35 22.99
N ALA A 222 -15.56 -4.27 24.00
CA ALA A 222 -16.22 -3.01 24.38
C ALA A 222 -15.22 -1.98 24.91
N ALA A 223 -14.23 -2.39 25.73
CA ALA A 223 -13.16 -1.51 26.22
C ALA A 223 -12.32 -0.96 25.08
N HIS A 224 -11.89 -1.85 24.16
CA HIS A 224 -11.08 -1.45 23.01
C HIS A 224 -11.84 -0.50 22.07
N ALA A 225 -13.14 -0.76 21.80
CA ALA A 225 -13.95 0.14 20.99
C ALA A 225 -14.06 1.55 21.59
N ARG A 226 -14.31 1.65 22.89
CA ARG A 226 -14.40 2.93 23.60
C ARG A 226 -13.08 3.66 23.65
N ALA A 227 -11.97 2.94 23.88
CA ALA A 227 -10.63 3.52 23.85
C ALA A 227 -10.29 4.05 22.45
N THR A 228 -10.66 3.31 21.39
CA THR A 228 -10.46 3.75 20.01
C THR A 228 -11.27 5.01 19.69
N GLU A 229 -12.52 5.08 20.13
CA GLU A 229 -13.38 6.26 19.95
C GLU A 229 -12.83 7.46 20.73
N SER A 230 -12.39 7.26 21.98
CA SER A 230 -11.76 8.31 22.78
C SER A 230 -10.53 8.89 22.07
N LEU A 231 -9.65 8.03 21.54
CA LEU A 231 -8.47 8.46 20.78
C LEU A 231 -8.80 9.17 19.47
N ARG A 232 -9.93 8.80 18.83
CA ARG A 232 -10.38 9.47 17.59
C ARG A 232 -10.80 10.90 17.87
N LEU A 233 -11.45 11.13 19.02
CA LEU A 233 -11.93 12.44 19.46
C LEU A 233 -10.81 13.29 20.11
N ASP A 234 -9.97 12.65 20.90
CA ASP A 234 -8.86 13.28 21.62
C ASP A 234 -7.65 12.33 21.65
N PRO A 235 -6.63 12.56 20.84
CA PRO A 235 -5.43 11.72 20.79
C PRO A 235 -4.43 11.99 21.93
N GLU A 236 -4.55 13.11 22.67
CA GLU A 236 -3.54 13.52 23.67
C GLU A 236 -3.34 12.52 24.84
N PRO A 237 -4.41 11.91 25.42
CA PRO A 237 -4.24 10.96 26.53
C PRO A 237 -3.44 9.70 26.16
N GLY A 238 -3.35 9.38 24.88
CA GLY A 238 -2.71 8.17 24.38
C GLY A 238 -3.52 6.90 24.64
N PHE A 239 -3.14 5.80 23.96
CA PHE A 239 -3.89 4.55 23.97
C PHE A 239 -4.01 3.90 25.35
N ASP A 240 -2.92 3.92 26.13
CA ASP A 240 -2.92 3.25 27.45
C ASP A 240 -3.87 3.91 28.44
N ALA A 241 -3.91 5.23 28.48
CA ALA A 241 -4.84 5.96 29.31
C ALA A 241 -6.29 5.73 28.84
N ALA A 242 -6.55 5.76 27.55
CA ALA A 242 -7.87 5.53 26.97
C ALA A 242 -8.38 4.10 27.24
N ILE A 243 -7.54 3.07 27.16
CA ILE A 243 -7.95 1.68 27.42
C ILE A 243 -8.23 1.43 28.89
N GLU A 244 -7.42 2.01 29.81
CA GLU A 244 -7.64 1.89 31.23
C GLU A 244 -8.88 2.64 31.68
N GLU A 245 -9.16 3.80 31.15
CA GLU A 245 -10.40 4.54 31.41
C GLU A 245 -11.63 3.77 30.90
N ALA A 246 -11.55 3.21 29.70
CA ALA A 246 -12.62 2.38 29.14
C ALA A 246 -12.88 1.12 29.97
N LYS A 247 -11.85 0.43 30.46
CA LYS A 247 -11.98 -0.72 31.36
C LYS A 247 -12.63 -0.30 32.68
N ARG A 248 -12.21 0.82 33.26
CA ARG A 248 -12.78 1.37 34.50
C ARG A 248 -14.28 1.68 34.34
N ALA A 249 -14.67 2.34 33.25
CA ALA A 249 -16.05 2.66 32.95
C ALA A 249 -16.92 1.40 32.80
N ILE A 250 -16.40 0.34 32.16
CA ILE A 250 -17.11 -0.94 32.05
C ILE A 250 -17.28 -1.62 33.41
N ALA A 251 -16.24 -1.64 34.26
CA ALA A 251 -16.29 -2.22 35.59
C ALA A 251 -17.31 -1.51 36.51
N LEU A 252 -17.37 -0.19 36.47
CA LEU A 252 -18.33 0.64 37.21
C LEU A 252 -19.77 0.38 36.76
N ARG A 253 -20.01 0.19 35.46
CA ARG A 253 -21.33 -0.22 34.95
C ARG A 253 -21.75 -1.60 35.46
N ALA A 254 -20.82 -2.55 35.41
CA ALA A 254 -21.08 -3.92 35.88
C ALA A 254 -21.35 -4.00 37.37
N SER A 255 -20.81 -3.09 38.19
CA SER A 255 -21.04 -3.00 39.63
C SER A 255 -22.31 -2.24 40.02
N GLY A 256 -23.10 -1.71 39.09
CA GLY A 256 -24.30 -0.93 39.34
C GLY A 256 -24.06 0.44 39.99
N MET A 257 -22.81 0.90 40.03
CA MET A 257 -22.41 2.18 40.65
C MET A 257 -22.44 3.38 39.69
N TRP A 258 -22.91 3.18 38.46
CA TRP A 258 -23.00 4.25 37.46
C TRP A 258 -24.47 4.66 37.23
N PRO A 259 -24.83 5.94 37.35
CA PRO A 259 -26.16 6.42 36.96
C PRO A 259 -26.31 6.39 35.45
N ASP A 260 -27.50 6.03 34.97
CA ASP A 260 -27.90 5.97 33.55
C ASP A 260 -28.00 7.36 32.87
N ALA A 261 -26.95 8.16 32.90
CA ALA A 261 -26.91 9.43 32.19
C ALA A 261 -25.61 9.59 31.41
N ALA A 262 -25.71 9.56 30.09
CA ALA A 262 -24.64 9.98 29.22
C ALA A 262 -24.36 11.49 29.37
N PRO A 263 -23.14 11.95 29.62
CA PRO A 263 -22.84 13.37 29.47
C PRO A 263 -22.73 13.68 27.98
N ALA A 264 -23.56 14.61 27.52
CA ALA A 264 -23.36 15.31 26.27
C ALA A 264 -22.04 16.11 26.38
N VAL A 265 -21.02 15.71 25.67
CA VAL A 265 -19.77 16.49 25.58
C VAL A 265 -20.02 17.64 24.62
N GLY A 266 -20.14 18.85 25.20
CA GLY A 266 -20.19 20.11 24.45
C GLY A 266 -18.88 20.36 23.70
N ALA A 267 -19.03 20.75 22.46
CA ALA A 267 -17.98 21.29 21.65
C ALA A 267 -17.52 22.64 22.19
N GLU A 268 -16.21 22.77 22.43
CA GLU A 268 -15.42 23.98 22.21
C GLU A 268 -13.97 23.71 22.56
N ALA A 269 -13.10 23.71 21.56
CA ALA A 269 -11.73 24.20 21.70
C ALA A 269 -11.03 24.30 20.34
N THR A 270 -10.64 25.48 20.05
CA THR A 270 -9.83 25.95 18.92
C THR A 270 -8.37 25.49 19.03
N GLY A 271 -7.86 24.97 17.94
CA GLY A 271 -6.54 25.04 17.33
C GLY A 271 -5.24 25.07 18.13
N SER A 272 -4.35 24.14 17.84
CA SER A 272 -3.00 24.50 17.35
C SER A 272 -2.27 23.24 16.83
N HIS A 273 -1.68 23.38 15.65
CA HIS A 273 -0.81 22.41 15.00
C HIS A 273 0.57 22.39 15.67
N GLY A 274 1.14 21.19 15.84
CA GLY A 274 2.54 21.03 16.24
C GLY A 274 3.01 19.59 16.22
N ALA A 275 3.63 19.22 15.13
CA ALA A 275 4.64 18.18 14.88
C ALA A 275 5.01 17.21 16.03
N ALA A 276 4.69 15.94 15.87
CA ALA A 276 5.34 14.82 16.56
C ALA A 276 5.36 13.57 15.67
N GLU A 277 6.21 13.57 14.65
CA GLU A 277 6.24 12.49 13.64
C GLU A 277 7.49 11.58 13.68
N ASN A 278 8.39 11.69 14.66
CA ASN A 278 9.72 11.08 14.57
C ASN A 278 10.16 10.11 15.69
N ALA A 279 9.27 9.60 16.55
CA ALA A 279 9.72 8.74 17.66
C ALA A 279 9.37 7.24 17.54
N GLU A 280 8.60 6.80 16.56
CA GLU A 280 8.03 5.44 16.52
C GLU A 280 8.84 4.39 15.75
N GLY A 281 9.91 4.77 15.03
CA GLY A 281 10.71 3.83 14.24
C GLY A 281 11.59 2.86 15.05
N ALA A 282 11.89 3.18 16.30
CA ALA A 282 12.93 2.45 17.04
C ALA A 282 12.41 1.23 17.85
N ALA A 283 11.15 1.22 18.26
CA ALA A 283 10.60 0.13 19.08
C ALA A 283 10.16 -1.09 18.25
N GLU A 284 9.73 -0.87 17.02
CA GLU A 284 9.29 -1.93 16.10
C GLU A 284 10.47 -2.75 15.55
N THR A 285 11.67 -2.18 15.55
CA THR A 285 12.89 -2.80 15.00
C THR A 285 13.33 -4.07 15.75
N LYS A 286 13.03 -4.18 17.04
CA LYS A 286 13.55 -5.26 17.88
C LYS A 286 12.75 -6.57 17.79
N ARG A 287 11.46 -6.50 17.46
CA ARG A 287 10.58 -7.69 17.38
C ARG A 287 10.52 -8.35 16.00
N LEU A 288 10.86 -7.63 14.94
CA LEU A 288 10.80 -8.16 13.56
C LEU A 288 11.99 -9.06 13.20
N GLN A 289 12.98 -9.15 14.07
CA GLN A 289 14.22 -9.92 13.82
C GLN A 289 14.10 -11.41 14.14
N GLU A 290 13.07 -11.84 14.91
CA GLU A 290 12.92 -13.21 15.37
C GLU A 290 12.03 -14.12 14.51
N GLY A 291 11.51 -13.64 13.39
CA GLY A 291 10.52 -14.33 12.58
C GLY A 291 10.93 -14.72 11.16
N ALA A 292 12.21 -14.76 10.84
CA ALA A 292 12.69 -15.07 9.49
C ALA A 292 13.09 -16.54 9.34
N ASP A 293 12.11 -17.45 9.32
CA ASP A 293 12.28 -18.80 8.78
C ASP A 293 11.29 -18.97 7.62
N CYS A 294 11.79 -18.75 6.41
CA CYS A 294 11.29 -19.30 5.16
C CYS A 294 12.35 -20.23 4.57
#